data_7cf93efc7a1a88d906dae37360937559
#
_entry.id   7cf93efc7a1a88d906dae37360937559
#
_cell.length_a   1.000
_cell.length_b   1.000
_cell.length_c   1.000
_cell.angle_alpha   90.00
_cell.angle_beta   90.00
_cell.angle_gamma   90.00
#
_symmetry.space_group_name_H-M   'P 1'
#
loop_
_entity.id
_entity.type
_entity.pdbx_description
1 polymer ?
#
loop_
_entity_poly.entity_id
_entity_poly.type
_entity_poly.pdbx_seq_one_letter_code
_entity_poly.pdbx_strand_id
1 'polypeptide(L)'
;MLRGFLLLFLLAGLALVAILGFRGQKGAAPPFEVFPDMVRQVRVRPQAPLDFFADGRGPRLPVAGTVPIGYEMPKPANPTRGAPPGESISHQRLAFSVGTDYYNTGKMGQNWGTGIPIQVTPELMQRGRERFNITCAMCHGATAAGNGITKAHGLATVVTLQDDRIRKMADGEIFNTITNGKNTMMAYGPNIMVADRWAIITYLRALQRSQSATVADIPEEHRAEMDKPPEAKPEAKAEARPEAKKQ
;
A
#
# COMPACT_ATOMS: atom_id res chain seq x y z
N MET A 1 33.85 -50.22 42.91
CA MET A 1 32.98 -50.49 41.76
C MET A 1 31.60 -49.78 41.86
N LEU A 2 30.85 -49.91 42.99
CA LEU A 2 29.55 -49.29 43.15
C LEU A 2 29.56 -47.75 43.01
N ARG A 3 30.56 -47.05 43.58
CA ARG A 3 30.69 -45.60 43.45
C ARG A 3 30.91 -45.13 41.98
N GLY A 4 31.68 -45.88 41.21
CA GLY A 4 31.89 -45.59 39.78
C GLY A 4 30.62 -45.80 38.96
N PHE A 5 29.88 -46.85 39.26
CA PHE A 5 28.58 -47.10 38.61
C PHE A 5 27.56 -46.02 38.91
N LEU A 6 27.46 -45.57 40.18
CA LEU A 6 26.55 -44.49 40.56
C LEU A 6 26.91 -43.15 39.91
N LEU A 7 28.19 -42.81 39.78
CA LEU A 7 28.65 -41.62 39.10
C LEU A 7 28.31 -41.64 37.59
N LEU A 8 28.52 -42.80 36.96
CA LEU A 8 28.21 -42.98 35.55
C LEU A 8 26.72 -42.87 35.28
N PHE A 9 25.90 -43.47 36.16
CA PHE A 9 24.43 -43.38 36.10
C PHE A 9 23.95 -41.95 36.29
N LEU A 10 24.52 -41.19 37.22
CA LEU A 10 24.18 -39.81 37.47
C LEU A 10 24.58 -38.92 36.28
N LEU A 11 25.74 -39.13 35.69
CA LEU A 11 26.17 -38.43 34.49
C LEU A 11 25.28 -38.74 33.27
N ALA A 12 24.90 -40.00 33.11
CA ALA A 12 23.98 -40.40 32.03
C ALA A 12 22.58 -39.76 32.21
N GLY A 13 22.07 -39.70 33.44
CA GLY A 13 20.83 -39.04 33.78
C GLY A 13 20.87 -37.54 33.52
N LEU A 14 21.97 -36.87 33.92
CA LEU A 14 22.18 -35.45 33.63
C LEU A 14 22.25 -35.18 32.12
N ALA A 15 22.98 -36.02 31.39
CA ALA A 15 23.04 -35.89 29.92
C ALA A 15 21.66 -36.09 29.27
N LEU A 16 20.89 -37.06 29.75
CA LEU A 16 19.54 -37.30 29.26
C LEU A 16 18.60 -36.12 29.52
N VAL A 17 18.65 -35.53 30.72
CA VAL A 17 17.88 -34.33 31.06
C VAL A 17 18.34 -33.11 30.23
N ALA A 18 19.64 -32.93 30.02
CA ALA A 18 20.17 -31.84 29.20
C ALA A 18 19.73 -31.94 27.73
N ILE A 19 19.66 -33.16 27.19
CA ILE A 19 19.28 -33.39 25.79
C ILE A 19 17.75 -33.34 25.57
N LEU A 20 16.98 -33.94 26.52
CA LEU A 20 15.53 -34.14 26.33
C LEU A 20 14.67 -33.20 27.18
N GLY A 21 15.14 -32.78 28.35
CA GLY A 21 14.35 -32.04 29.33
C GLY A 21 13.90 -30.64 28.93
N PHE A 22 14.56 -30.06 27.99
CA PHE A 22 14.26 -28.66 27.50
C PHE A 22 13.76 -28.61 26.06
N ARG A 23 13.54 -29.77 25.45
CA ARG A 23 13.01 -29.82 24.08
C ARG A 23 11.56 -29.33 24.03
N GLY A 24 11.28 -28.38 23.12
CA GLY A 24 9.94 -27.86 22.89
C GLY A 24 9.50 -26.72 23.82
N GLN A 25 10.32 -26.30 24.78
CA GLN A 25 10.03 -25.08 25.54
C GLN A 25 10.20 -23.84 24.64
N LYS A 26 9.15 -23.03 24.57
CA LYS A 26 9.20 -21.74 23.91
C LYS A 26 9.98 -20.76 24.79
N GLY A 27 11.18 -20.40 24.41
CA GLY A 27 12.00 -19.38 25.06
C GLY A 27 11.92 -18.04 24.34
N ALA A 28 12.05 -16.94 25.07
CA ALA A 28 12.18 -15.60 24.49
C ALA A 28 13.59 -15.35 23.91
N ALA A 29 14.59 -16.13 24.30
CA ALA A 29 15.95 -16.03 23.81
C ALA A 29 16.13 -16.89 22.53
N PRO A 30 16.92 -16.44 21.56
CA PRO A 30 17.27 -17.27 20.40
C PRO A 30 18.01 -18.53 20.88
N PRO A 31 17.84 -19.67 20.21
CA PRO A 31 18.52 -20.92 20.57
C PRO A 31 20.04 -20.75 20.45
N PHE A 32 20.78 -21.43 21.30
CA PHE A 32 22.23 -21.45 21.23
C PHE A 32 22.68 -22.17 19.96
N GLU A 33 23.39 -21.45 19.10
CA GLU A 33 23.91 -21.96 17.83
C GLU A 33 25.33 -22.46 18.04
N VAL A 34 25.55 -23.75 18.02
CA VAL A 34 26.89 -24.35 18.09
C VAL A 34 27.58 -24.20 16.72
N PHE A 35 26.85 -24.55 15.66
CA PHE A 35 27.28 -24.38 14.26
C PHE A 35 26.24 -23.58 13.53
N PRO A 36 26.55 -22.33 13.09
CA PRO A 36 25.57 -21.46 12.45
C PRO A 36 25.15 -21.92 11.05
N ASP A 37 25.92 -22.81 10.41
CA ASP A 37 25.65 -23.42 9.09
C ASP A 37 25.00 -22.40 8.12
N MET A 38 23.82 -22.71 7.60
CA MET A 38 23.08 -21.85 6.66
C MET A 38 22.36 -20.66 7.31
N VAL A 39 22.31 -20.56 8.63
CA VAL A 39 21.65 -19.46 9.35
C VAL A 39 22.38 -18.14 9.12
N ARG A 40 23.72 -18.19 9.13
CA ARG A 40 24.56 -17.01 8.84
C ARG A 40 25.30 -17.20 7.52
N GLN A 41 24.84 -16.47 6.51
CA GLN A 41 25.43 -16.51 5.18
C GLN A 41 26.05 -15.16 4.83
N VAL A 42 27.18 -15.20 4.10
CA VAL A 42 27.83 -14.01 3.52
C VAL A 42 27.08 -13.63 2.25
N ARG A 43 25.84 -13.20 2.41
CA ARG A 43 25.03 -12.69 1.29
C ARG A 43 24.32 -11.40 1.69
N VAL A 44 24.13 -10.51 0.74
CA VAL A 44 23.29 -9.33 0.93
C VAL A 44 21.85 -9.77 1.03
N ARG A 45 21.21 -9.53 2.17
CA ARG A 45 19.78 -9.80 2.37
C ARG A 45 18.99 -8.55 2.02
N PRO A 46 17.80 -8.68 1.42
CA PRO A 46 16.90 -7.55 1.26
C PRO A 46 16.62 -6.88 2.62
N GLN A 47 16.66 -5.55 2.65
CA GLN A 47 16.41 -4.74 3.86
C GLN A 47 17.42 -4.92 4.99
N ALA A 48 18.53 -5.64 4.78
CA ALA A 48 19.59 -5.76 5.78
C ALA A 48 20.59 -4.60 5.63
N PRO A 49 21.13 -4.07 6.75
CA PRO A 49 22.24 -3.14 6.69
C PRO A 49 23.48 -3.85 6.16
N LEU A 50 24.34 -3.11 5.48
CA LEU A 50 25.62 -3.60 4.98
C LEU A 50 26.67 -2.50 5.14
N ASP A 51 27.69 -2.77 5.94
CA ASP A 51 28.75 -1.80 6.25
C ASP A 51 29.74 -1.55 5.09
N PHE A 52 29.61 -2.35 4.01
CA PHE A 52 30.47 -2.19 2.82
C PHE A 52 30.24 -0.86 2.10
N PHE A 53 29.01 -0.34 2.11
CA PHE A 53 28.70 0.94 1.48
C PHE A 53 28.55 2.04 2.53
N ALA A 54 29.02 3.25 2.21
CA ALA A 54 28.98 4.40 3.12
C ALA A 54 27.56 4.79 3.57
N ASP A 55 26.51 4.45 2.78
CA ASP A 55 25.12 4.67 3.12
C ASP A 55 24.50 3.54 3.97
N GLY A 56 25.28 2.53 4.34
CA GLY A 56 24.84 1.39 5.14
C GLY A 56 23.79 0.49 4.48
N ARG A 57 23.51 0.65 3.18
CA ARG A 57 22.46 -0.08 2.47
C ARG A 57 23.07 -1.21 1.64
N GLY A 58 22.61 -2.44 1.87
CA GLY A 58 22.94 -3.59 1.02
C GLY A 58 22.32 -3.49 -0.37
N PRO A 59 20.99 -3.38 -0.50
CA PRO A 59 20.34 -3.20 -1.78
C PRO A 59 20.65 -1.84 -2.40
N ARG A 60 21.11 -1.84 -3.65
CA ARG A 60 21.41 -0.62 -4.39
C ARG A 60 20.22 -0.19 -5.21
N LEU A 61 20.03 1.12 -5.36
CA LEU A 61 19.06 1.65 -6.31
C LEU A 61 19.51 1.34 -7.73
N PRO A 62 18.58 1.11 -8.65
CA PRO A 62 18.90 0.97 -10.07
C PRO A 62 19.69 2.20 -10.56
N VAL A 63 20.59 2.00 -11.48
CA VAL A 63 21.32 3.09 -12.12
C VAL A 63 20.32 3.98 -12.85
N ALA A 64 20.48 5.30 -12.74
CA ALA A 64 19.59 6.24 -13.40
C ALA A 64 19.56 5.98 -14.92
N GLY A 65 18.36 5.96 -15.49
CA GLY A 65 18.15 5.69 -16.93
C GLY A 65 18.09 4.21 -17.32
N THR A 66 18.25 3.26 -16.37
CA THR A 66 18.06 1.84 -16.66
C THR A 66 16.59 1.46 -16.62
N VAL A 67 16.15 0.65 -17.59
CA VAL A 67 14.82 0.06 -17.63
C VAL A 67 14.95 -1.42 -17.29
N PRO A 68 14.35 -1.90 -16.18
CA PRO A 68 14.44 -3.31 -15.81
C PRO A 68 13.67 -4.19 -16.77
N ILE A 69 14.10 -5.43 -16.90
CA ILE A 69 13.38 -6.45 -17.66
C ILE A 69 11.99 -6.64 -17.04
N GLY A 70 10.95 -6.59 -17.87
CA GLY A 70 9.54 -6.67 -17.43
C GLY A 70 8.92 -5.32 -17.06
N TYR A 71 9.62 -4.22 -17.29
CA TYR A 71 9.01 -2.88 -17.26
C TYR A 71 8.08 -2.72 -18.48
N GLU A 72 6.83 -2.47 -18.22
CA GLU A 72 5.85 -2.13 -19.25
C GLU A 72 5.71 -0.62 -19.32
N MET A 73 5.94 -0.08 -20.51
CA MET A 73 5.63 1.33 -20.78
C MET A 73 4.14 1.56 -20.61
N PRO A 74 3.72 2.69 -20.04
CA PRO A 74 2.32 3.03 -19.94
C PRO A 74 1.69 3.07 -21.33
N LYS A 75 0.56 2.39 -21.49
CA LYS A 75 -0.21 2.48 -22.74
C LYS A 75 -0.78 3.90 -22.86
N PRO A 76 -0.64 4.57 -24.01
CA PRO A 76 -1.13 5.92 -24.17
C PRO A 76 -2.64 5.97 -23.94
N ALA A 77 -3.11 7.06 -23.33
CA ALA A 77 -4.53 7.27 -23.01
C ALA A 77 -5.46 7.27 -24.26
N ASN A 78 -4.88 7.40 -25.46
CA ASN A 78 -5.59 7.38 -26.73
C ASN A 78 -5.03 6.26 -27.64
N PRO A 79 -5.64 5.08 -27.67
CA PRO A 79 -5.20 4.00 -28.55
C PRO A 79 -5.71 4.20 -29.98
N THR A 80 -5.35 5.31 -30.63
CA THR A 80 -5.56 5.43 -32.08
C THR A 80 -4.53 4.58 -32.81
N ARG A 81 -4.49 3.31 -32.54
CA ARG A 81 -4.04 2.18 -33.37
C ARG A 81 -3.55 1.02 -32.52
N GLY A 82 -4.39 0.01 -32.41
CA GLY A 82 -3.88 -1.35 -32.34
C GLY A 82 -3.54 -1.95 -30.97
N ALA A 83 -3.95 -1.39 -29.86
CA ALA A 83 -3.88 -2.12 -28.59
C ALA A 83 -5.18 -2.92 -28.37
N PRO A 84 -5.11 -4.23 -28.10
CA PRO A 84 -6.30 -5.01 -27.78
C PRO A 84 -6.95 -4.47 -26.49
N PRO A 85 -8.29 -4.35 -26.45
CA PRO A 85 -9.00 -3.98 -25.25
C PRO A 85 -8.86 -5.11 -24.21
N GLY A 86 -8.44 -4.81 -23.00
CA GLY A 86 -8.55 -5.74 -21.88
C GLY A 86 -7.26 -6.34 -21.34
N GLU A 87 -6.08 -5.90 -21.76
CA GLU A 87 -4.87 -6.34 -21.11
C GLU A 87 -4.74 -5.66 -19.73
N SER A 88 -4.98 -6.48 -18.74
CA SER A 88 -5.05 -6.14 -17.32
C SER A 88 -3.78 -5.43 -16.84
N ILE A 89 -3.99 -4.38 -16.04
CA ILE A 89 -2.99 -3.70 -15.19
C ILE A 89 -2.24 -4.69 -14.28
N SER A 90 -2.67 -5.96 -14.25
CA SER A 90 -2.21 -7.01 -13.33
C SER A 90 -0.76 -7.44 -13.48
N HIS A 91 -0.02 -6.99 -14.50
CA HIS A 91 1.32 -7.50 -14.79
C HIS A 91 2.44 -6.51 -14.50
N GLN A 92 2.16 -5.35 -13.95
CA GLN A 92 3.21 -4.42 -13.52
C GLN A 92 3.83 -4.92 -12.20
N ARG A 93 4.81 -5.80 -12.35
CA ARG A 93 5.57 -6.38 -11.22
C ARG A 93 6.55 -5.41 -10.55
N LEU A 94 6.62 -4.16 -10.98
CA LEU A 94 7.61 -3.22 -10.47
C LEU A 94 6.97 -2.21 -9.54
N ALA A 95 7.28 -2.34 -8.26
CA ALA A 95 6.93 -1.37 -7.23
C ALA A 95 7.71 -0.05 -7.38
N PHE A 96 8.75 0.01 -8.25
CA PHE A 96 9.63 1.16 -8.39
C PHE A 96 9.32 1.96 -9.65
N SER A 97 9.29 3.27 -9.49
CA SER A 97 9.35 4.21 -10.57
C SER A 97 10.80 4.36 -11.02
N VAL A 98 11.17 3.73 -12.11
CA VAL A 98 12.52 3.84 -12.68
C VAL A 98 12.58 4.68 -13.95
N GLY A 99 11.42 5.01 -14.52
CA GLY A 99 11.31 5.91 -15.68
C GLY A 99 11.43 7.39 -15.27
N THR A 100 11.80 8.23 -16.22
CA THR A 100 11.88 9.69 -16.07
C THR A 100 10.67 10.41 -16.64
N ASP A 101 9.73 9.66 -17.21
CA ASP A 101 8.52 10.12 -17.83
C ASP A 101 7.45 10.54 -16.80
N TYR A 102 6.42 11.23 -17.26
CA TYR A 102 5.31 11.70 -16.43
C TYR A 102 4.62 10.59 -15.66
N TYR A 103 4.41 9.46 -16.31
CA TYR A 103 3.76 8.30 -15.70
C TYR A 103 4.48 7.81 -14.42
N ASN A 104 5.81 7.80 -14.44
CA ASN A 104 6.61 7.29 -13.35
C ASN A 104 6.98 8.36 -12.31
N THR A 105 7.01 9.62 -12.68
CA THR A 105 7.50 10.71 -11.83
C THR A 105 6.43 11.70 -11.38
N GLY A 106 5.33 11.80 -12.11
CA GLY A 106 4.34 12.87 -11.96
C GLY A 106 4.83 14.23 -12.44
N LYS A 107 5.97 14.29 -13.15
CA LYS A 107 6.57 15.55 -13.64
C LYS A 107 6.50 15.66 -15.16
N MET A 108 6.27 16.87 -15.63
CA MET A 108 6.44 17.30 -17.01
C MET A 108 7.55 18.35 -17.03
N GLY A 109 8.78 17.90 -17.32
CA GLY A 109 9.98 18.73 -17.17
C GLY A 109 10.23 19.06 -15.69
N GLN A 110 10.30 20.34 -15.35
CA GLN A 110 10.52 20.82 -13.99
C GLN A 110 9.22 21.00 -13.17
N ASN A 111 8.07 20.99 -13.84
CA ASN A 111 6.78 21.25 -13.22
C ASN A 111 6.02 19.96 -12.90
N TRP A 112 5.09 20.03 -11.97
CA TRP A 112 4.13 18.96 -11.74
C TRP A 112 3.15 18.88 -12.89
N GLY A 113 2.97 17.69 -13.45
CA GLY A 113 2.04 17.48 -14.54
C GLY A 113 0.59 17.43 -14.07
N THR A 114 -0.32 17.73 -14.97
CA THR A 114 -1.77 17.65 -14.77
C THR A 114 -2.37 16.61 -15.70
N GLY A 115 -3.45 15.99 -15.27
CA GLY A 115 -4.15 14.93 -15.99
C GLY A 115 -3.66 13.53 -15.62
N ILE A 116 -4.49 12.56 -15.93
CA ILE A 116 -4.20 11.14 -15.68
C ILE A 116 -3.51 10.56 -16.92
N PRO A 117 -2.29 10.01 -16.81
CA PRO A 117 -1.51 9.54 -17.96
C PRO A 117 -1.98 8.18 -18.53
N ILE A 118 -3.02 7.62 -17.99
CA ILE A 118 -3.61 6.33 -18.40
C ILE A 118 -5.09 6.54 -18.75
N GLN A 119 -5.63 5.66 -19.59
CA GLN A 119 -7.03 5.75 -19.98
C GLN A 119 -7.92 5.51 -18.74
N VAL A 120 -8.84 6.46 -18.49
CA VAL A 120 -9.81 6.37 -17.41
C VAL A 120 -10.98 5.50 -17.89
N THR A 121 -11.12 4.32 -17.29
CA THR A 121 -12.19 3.36 -17.56
C THR A 121 -12.96 3.07 -16.27
N PRO A 122 -14.18 2.50 -16.35
CA PRO A 122 -14.91 2.05 -15.16
C PRO A 122 -14.10 1.08 -14.29
N GLU A 123 -13.33 0.18 -14.91
CA GLU A 123 -12.48 -0.80 -14.22
C GLU A 123 -11.34 -0.11 -13.48
N LEU A 124 -10.70 0.91 -14.10
CA LEU A 124 -9.68 1.72 -13.44
C LEU A 124 -10.26 2.47 -12.24
N MET A 125 -11.46 3.02 -12.38
CA MET A 125 -12.16 3.72 -11.30
C MET A 125 -12.48 2.77 -10.14
N GLN A 126 -12.98 1.57 -10.43
CA GLN A 126 -13.24 0.54 -9.43
C GLN A 126 -11.95 0.10 -8.75
N ARG A 127 -10.87 -0.11 -9.50
CA ARG A 127 -9.54 -0.42 -8.97
C ARG A 127 -9.04 0.69 -8.06
N GLY A 128 -9.19 1.94 -8.46
CA GLY A 128 -8.84 3.11 -7.65
C GLY A 128 -9.60 3.16 -6.33
N ARG A 129 -10.90 2.90 -6.35
CA ARG A 129 -11.75 2.79 -5.16
C ARG A 129 -11.28 1.69 -4.23
N GLU A 130 -11.01 0.51 -4.76
CA GLU A 130 -10.52 -0.63 -3.97
C GLU A 130 -9.20 -0.28 -3.27
N ARG A 131 -8.22 0.22 -4.03
CA ARG A 131 -6.90 0.56 -3.51
C ARG A 131 -6.93 1.74 -2.53
N PHE A 132 -7.77 2.74 -2.80
CA PHE A 132 -7.99 3.85 -1.87
C PHE A 132 -8.56 3.35 -0.54
N ASN A 133 -9.56 2.48 -0.57
CA ASN A 133 -10.18 1.94 0.64
C ASN A 133 -9.22 1.08 1.46
N ILE A 134 -8.34 0.30 0.81
CA ILE A 134 -7.35 -0.54 1.49
C ILE A 134 -6.26 0.30 2.16
N THR A 135 -5.74 1.31 1.46
CA THR A 135 -4.50 1.98 1.87
C THR A 135 -4.74 3.37 2.45
N CYS A 136 -5.64 4.15 1.84
CA CYS A 136 -5.79 5.59 2.13
C CYS A 136 -6.89 5.87 3.15
N ALA A 137 -8.01 5.12 3.06
CA ALA A 137 -9.21 5.40 3.84
C ALA A 137 -9.00 5.22 5.35
N MET A 138 -8.05 4.39 5.78
CA MET A 138 -7.75 4.23 7.21
C MET A 138 -7.32 5.56 7.86
N CYS A 139 -6.64 6.43 7.10
CA CYS A 139 -6.23 7.75 7.56
C CYS A 139 -7.20 8.85 7.07
N HIS A 140 -7.49 8.85 5.76
CA HIS A 140 -8.26 9.93 5.11
C HIS A 140 -9.78 9.75 5.17
N GLY A 141 -10.28 8.60 5.60
CA GLY A 141 -11.70 8.26 5.58
C GLY A 141 -12.20 7.86 4.19
N ALA A 142 -13.32 7.14 4.12
CA ALA A 142 -13.88 6.62 2.88
C ALA A 142 -14.31 7.73 1.89
N THR A 143 -14.65 8.92 2.41
CA THR A 143 -15.02 10.11 1.63
C THR A 143 -13.85 11.09 1.45
N ALA A 144 -12.64 10.70 1.87
CA ALA A 144 -11.46 11.57 1.84
C ALA A 144 -11.58 12.85 2.71
N ALA A 145 -12.45 12.84 3.72
CA ALA A 145 -12.71 13.98 4.62
C ALA A 145 -11.67 14.13 5.75
N GLY A 146 -10.64 13.27 5.81
CA GLY A 146 -9.63 13.31 6.89
C GLY A 146 -10.14 12.75 8.22
N ASN A 147 -11.17 11.93 8.20
CA ASN A 147 -11.84 11.38 9.38
C ASN A 147 -11.66 9.85 9.51
N GLY A 148 -10.55 9.32 8.99
CA GLY A 148 -10.22 7.90 9.10
C GLY A 148 -10.01 7.45 10.55
N ILE A 149 -10.04 6.14 10.76
CA ILE A 149 -9.94 5.53 12.10
C ILE A 149 -8.66 5.92 12.85
N THR A 150 -7.55 6.12 12.13
CA THR A 150 -6.27 6.50 12.73
C THR A 150 -6.33 7.85 13.46
N LYS A 151 -7.25 8.74 13.08
CA LYS A 151 -7.45 10.02 13.77
C LYS A 151 -7.93 9.81 15.20
N ALA A 152 -8.80 8.83 15.43
CA ALA A 152 -9.26 8.45 16.77
C ALA A 152 -8.15 7.82 17.63
N HIS A 153 -7.09 7.31 16.98
CA HIS A 153 -5.94 6.68 17.64
C HIS A 153 -4.69 7.59 17.69
N GLY A 154 -4.88 8.91 17.65
CA GLY A 154 -3.82 9.90 17.90
C GLY A 154 -3.15 10.50 16.65
N LEU A 155 -3.50 10.08 15.42
CA LEU A 155 -2.99 10.72 14.22
C LEU A 155 -3.85 11.94 13.84
N ALA A 156 -3.78 12.99 14.66
CA ALA A 156 -4.62 14.19 14.51
C ALA A 156 -4.26 15.06 13.28
N THR A 157 -3.06 14.88 12.71
CA THR A 157 -2.51 15.73 11.64
C THR A 157 -3.05 15.40 10.25
N VAL A 158 -3.92 14.39 10.11
CA VAL A 158 -4.49 14.03 8.82
C VAL A 158 -5.42 15.13 8.33
N VAL A 159 -5.07 15.70 7.18
CA VAL A 159 -5.86 16.73 6.51
C VAL A 159 -6.99 16.12 5.67
N THR A 160 -8.07 16.88 5.52
CA THR A 160 -9.09 16.54 4.53
C THR A 160 -8.52 16.70 3.10
N LEU A 161 -8.77 15.70 2.26
CA LEU A 161 -8.41 15.78 0.84
C LEU A 161 -9.46 16.56 0.03
N GLN A 162 -10.53 17.05 0.67
CA GLN A 162 -11.56 17.89 0.08
C GLN A 162 -11.21 19.38 0.16
N ASP A 163 -10.12 19.74 0.83
CA ASP A 163 -9.61 21.12 0.94
C ASP A 163 -9.30 21.69 -0.44
N ASP A 164 -9.61 22.97 -0.66
CA ASP A 164 -9.42 23.66 -1.93
C ASP A 164 -7.99 23.62 -2.42
N ARG A 165 -7.03 23.72 -1.51
CA ARG A 165 -5.60 23.61 -1.82
C ARG A 165 -5.27 22.25 -2.44
N ILE A 166 -5.85 21.17 -1.89
CA ILE A 166 -5.62 19.81 -2.39
C ILE A 166 -6.38 19.57 -3.70
N ARG A 167 -7.59 20.10 -3.82
CA ARG A 167 -8.38 20.02 -5.07
C ARG A 167 -7.68 20.72 -6.24
N LYS A 168 -7.00 21.83 -5.97
CA LYS A 168 -6.22 22.59 -6.98
C LYS A 168 -4.81 22.04 -7.21
N MET A 169 -4.37 21.09 -6.41
CA MET A 169 -3.05 20.49 -6.55
C MET A 169 -2.95 19.69 -7.86
N ALA A 170 -1.83 19.79 -8.57
CA ALA A 170 -1.60 19.04 -9.80
C ALA A 170 -1.60 17.51 -9.51
N ASP A 171 -2.10 16.71 -10.44
CA ASP A 171 -2.19 15.26 -10.27
C ASP A 171 -0.81 14.61 -10.06
N GLY A 172 0.21 15.14 -10.75
CA GLY A 172 1.59 14.71 -10.56
C GLY A 172 2.17 15.07 -9.19
N GLU A 173 1.73 16.16 -8.55
CA GLU A 173 2.14 16.48 -7.18
C GLU A 173 1.47 15.51 -6.18
N ILE A 174 0.22 15.14 -6.41
CA ILE A 174 -0.46 14.11 -5.61
C ILE A 174 0.24 12.77 -5.79
N PHE A 175 0.60 12.41 -7.02
CA PHE A 175 1.37 11.20 -7.32
C PHE A 175 2.70 11.17 -6.57
N ASN A 176 3.44 12.28 -6.60
CA ASN A 176 4.70 12.41 -5.86
C ASN A 176 4.48 12.30 -4.35
N THR A 177 3.41 12.89 -3.83
CA THR A 177 3.05 12.81 -2.40
C THR A 177 2.77 11.38 -1.97
N ILE A 178 2.04 10.62 -2.77
CA ILE A 178 1.81 9.19 -2.52
C ILE A 178 3.13 8.42 -2.59
N THR A 179 3.97 8.73 -3.57
CA THR A 179 5.21 8.00 -3.84
C THR A 179 6.24 8.21 -2.75
N ASN A 180 6.53 9.46 -2.40
CA ASN A 180 7.66 9.86 -1.55
C ASN A 180 7.25 10.29 -0.15
N GLY A 181 5.93 10.42 0.10
CA GLY A 181 5.41 10.99 1.33
C GLY A 181 5.51 12.52 1.35
N LYS A 182 4.85 13.14 2.31
CA LYS A 182 4.93 14.59 2.58
C LYS A 182 4.62 14.88 4.05
N ASN A 183 5.48 15.60 4.73
CA ASN A 183 5.36 15.90 6.16
C ASN A 183 5.20 14.61 7.00
N THR A 184 4.05 14.44 7.66
CA THR A 184 3.73 13.26 8.47
C THR A 184 3.20 12.08 7.66
N MET A 185 2.87 12.26 6.39
CA MET A 185 2.43 11.19 5.50
C MET A 185 3.65 10.39 5.02
N MET A 186 3.65 9.09 5.30
CA MET A 186 4.71 8.18 4.89
C MET A 186 4.71 7.96 3.38
N ALA A 187 5.86 7.51 2.86
CA ALA A 187 6.01 7.09 1.46
C ALA A 187 5.33 5.75 1.20
N TYR A 188 4.49 5.68 0.18
CA TYR A 188 3.82 4.46 -0.27
C TYR A 188 4.38 3.93 -1.59
N GLY A 189 5.39 4.57 -2.15
CA GLY A 189 6.04 4.15 -3.39
C GLY A 189 6.42 2.67 -3.44
N PRO A 190 7.04 2.10 -2.39
CA PRO A 190 7.40 0.69 -2.37
C PRO A 190 6.21 -0.27 -2.28
N ASN A 191 5.06 0.18 -1.77
CA ASN A 191 3.91 -0.66 -1.44
C ASN A 191 2.79 -0.60 -2.48
N ILE A 192 2.74 0.47 -3.29
CA ILE A 192 1.68 0.69 -4.27
C ILE A 192 2.31 0.83 -5.65
N MET A 193 1.91 0.00 -6.60
CA MET A 193 2.37 0.07 -7.98
C MET A 193 2.02 1.42 -8.63
N VAL A 194 2.81 1.84 -9.63
CA VAL A 194 2.61 3.10 -10.35
C VAL A 194 1.19 3.22 -10.90
N ALA A 195 0.69 2.16 -11.57
CA ALA A 195 -0.68 2.15 -12.09
C ALA A 195 -1.75 2.30 -11.00
N ASP A 196 -1.56 1.63 -9.86
CA ASP A 196 -2.49 1.72 -8.73
C ASP A 196 -2.47 3.12 -8.10
N ARG A 197 -1.33 3.83 -8.08
CA ARG A 197 -1.27 5.22 -7.63
C ARG A 197 -2.11 6.13 -8.53
N TRP A 198 -2.00 5.97 -9.84
CA TRP A 198 -2.83 6.72 -10.79
C TRP A 198 -4.31 6.35 -10.69
N ALA A 199 -4.64 5.07 -10.48
CA ALA A 199 -6.01 4.65 -10.22
C ALA A 199 -6.58 5.30 -8.94
N ILE A 200 -5.80 5.34 -7.86
CA ILE A 200 -6.16 6.03 -6.60
C ILE A 200 -6.42 7.52 -6.85
N ILE A 201 -5.55 8.20 -7.61
CA ILE A 201 -5.72 9.63 -7.93
C ILE A 201 -6.99 9.85 -8.75
N THR A 202 -7.24 8.99 -9.74
CA THR A 202 -8.48 9.04 -10.54
C THR A 202 -9.72 8.94 -9.65
N TYR A 203 -9.75 7.98 -8.74
CA TYR A 203 -10.83 7.82 -7.79
C TYR A 203 -10.94 9.01 -6.81
N LEU A 204 -9.83 9.51 -6.31
CA LEU A 204 -9.79 10.71 -5.45
C LEU A 204 -10.40 11.92 -6.16
N ARG A 205 -10.09 12.14 -7.44
CA ARG A 205 -10.69 13.21 -8.23
C ARG A 205 -12.20 13.05 -8.36
N ALA A 206 -12.68 11.83 -8.55
CA ALA A 206 -14.12 11.55 -8.55
C ALA A 206 -14.76 11.85 -7.19
N LEU A 207 -14.12 11.47 -6.07
CA LEU A 207 -14.59 11.82 -4.73
C LEU A 207 -14.63 13.33 -4.52
N GLN A 208 -13.59 14.05 -4.93
CA GLN A 208 -13.55 15.51 -4.86
C GLN A 208 -14.67 16.14 -5.68
N ARG A 209 -14.90 15.63 -6.91
CA ARG A 209 -15.98 16.13 -7.77
C ARG A 209 -17.35 15.85 -7.19
N SER A 210 -17.59 14.65 -6.68
CA SER A 210 -18.89 14.26 -6.10
C SER A 210 -19.31 15.13 -4.89
N GLN A 211 -18.34 15.68 -4.16
CA GLN A 211 -18.60 16.52 -2.98
C GLN A 211 -18.59 18.03 -3.28
N SER A 212 -18.14 18.43 -4.46
CA SER A 212 -18.11 19.82 -4.92
C SER A 212 -18.82 20.02 -6.24
N ALA A 213 -19.67 19.06 -6.64
CA ALA A 213 -20.42 19.13 -7.87
C ALA A 213 -21.44 20.28 -7.83
N THR A 214 -21.66 20.89 -8.97
CA THR A 214 -22.70 21.88 -9.20
C THR A 214 -23.76 21.32 -10.13
N VAL A 215 -24.91 21.94 -10.20
CA VAL A 215 -25.99 21.52 -11.15
C VAL A 215 -25.50 21.51 -12.60
N ALA A 216 -24.52 22.36 -12.93
CA ALA A 216 -23.89 22.39 -14.26
C ALA A 216 -23.14 21.08 -14.62
N ASP A 217 -22.71 20.29 -13.61
CA ASP A 217 -22.00 19.04 -13.82
C ASP A 217 -22.91 17.86 -14.16
N ILE A 218 -24.23 18.06 -14.04
CA ILE A 218 -25.22 17.04 -14.32
C ILE A 218 -25.66 17.16 -15.77
N PRO A 219 -25.64 16.06 -16.55
CA PRO A 219 -26.20 16.03 -17.88
C PRO A 219 -27.64 16.56 -17.91
N GLU A 220 -28.00 17.30 -18.91
CA GLU A 220 -29.33 17.96 -19.00
C GLU A 220 -30.49 16.97 -18.85
N GLU A 221 -30.32 15.77 -19.38
CA GLU A 221 -31.29 14.67 -19.31
C GLU A 221 -31.61 14.22 -17.86
N HIS A 222 -30.68 14.41 -16.91
CA HIS A 222 -30.85 14.01 -15.50
C HIS A 222 -31.13 15.18 -14.55
N ARG A 223 -31.11 16.43 -15.04
CA ARG A 223 -31.38 17.61 -14.17
C ARG A 223 -32.83 17.61 -13.65
N ALA A 224 -33.76 17.15 -14.46
CA ALA A 224 -35.16 17.06 -14.07
C ALA A 224 -35.46 16.01 -12.98
N GLU A 225 -34.55 15.08 -12.75
CA GLU A 225 -34.69 14.08 -11.68
C GLU A 225 -34.32 14.65 -10.31
N MET A 226 -33.53 15.73 -10.26
CA MET A 226 -33.12 16.35 -8.99
C MET A 226 -34.24 17.15 -8.32
N ASP A 227 -35.20 17.61 -9.10
CA ASP A 227 -36.37 18.34 -8.57
C ASP A 227 -37.42 17.38 -7.97
N LYS A 228 -37.25 16.08 -8.13
CA LYS A 228 -38.11 15.07 -7.48
C LYS A 228 -37.69 14.91 -6.01
N PRO A 229 -38.62 14.93 -5.07
CA PRO A 229 -38.31 14.62 -3.66
C PRO A 229 -37.62 13.26 -3.58
N PRO A 230 -36.60 13.09 -2.72
CA PRO A 230 -35.94 11.81 -2.58
C PRO A 230 -36.96 10.74 -2.16
N GLU A 231 -37.14 9.72 -3.01
CA GLU A 231 -37.92 8.54 -2.62
C GLU A 231 -37.32 7.97 -1.33
N ALA A 232 -38.15 7.86 -0.29
CA ALA A 232 -37.76 7.32 0.99
C ALA A 232 -37.16 5.92 0.76
N LYS A 233 -35.84 5.77 0.95
CA LYS A 233 -35.21 4.45 0.97
C LYS A 233 -35.96 3.59 1.98
N PRO A 234 -36.38 2.37 1.62
CA PRO A 234 -36.94 1.46 2.60
C PRO A 234 -35.91 1.26 3.71
N GLU A 235 -36.32 1.56 4.95
CA GLU A 235 -35.47 1.34 6.13
C GLU A 235 -35.02 -0.12 6.12
N ALA A 236 -33.71 -0.34 5.99
CA ALA A 236 -33.12 -1.65 6.19
C ALA A 236 -33.47 -2.07 7.61
N LYS A 237 -34.34 -3.06 7.74
CA LYS A 237 -34.66 -3.70 9.03
C LYS A 237 -33.32 -4.07 9.68
N ALA A 238 -33.06 -3.46 10.84
CA ALA A 238 -31.96 -3.84 11.69
C ALA A 238 -32.16 -5.32 12.07
N GLU A 239 -31.35 -6.20 11.48
CA GLU A 239 -31.25 -7.58 11.95
C GLU A 239 -30.75 -7.55 13.38
N ALA A 240 -31.59 -8.03 14.29
CA ALA A 240 -31.31 -8.14 15.70
C ALA A 240 -30.05 -9.02 15.90
N ARG A 241 -29.01 -8.42 16.47
CA ARG A 241 -27.78 -9.08 16.89
C ARG A 241 -28.14 -10.16 17.94
N PRO A 242 -27.80 -11.44 17.75
CA PRO A 242 -28.10 -12.45 18.76
C PRO A 242 -27.30 -12.17 20.03
N GLU A 243 -28.00 -12.14 21.15
CA GLU A 243 -27.42 -11.99 22.49
C GLU A 243 -26.44 -13.13 22.77
N ALA A 244 -25.21 -12.76 23.10
CA ALA A 244 -24.20 -13.70 23.57
C ALA A 244 -24.64 -14.24 24.97
N LYS A 245 -24.98 -15.51 25.05
CA LYS A 245 -25.19 -16.23 26.31
C LYS A 245 -23.87 -16.22 27.09
N LYS A 246 -23.90 -15.61 28.30
CA LYS A 246 -22.90 -15.78 29.32
C LYS A 246 -22.95 -17.23 29.82
N GLN A 247 -21.86 -17.93 29.74
CA GLN A 247 -21.48 -19.05 30.62
C GLN A 247 -20.12 -18.73 31.20
#